data_95d1b8974441c86c5ca8ca0b1d678c93
#
_entry.id   95d1b8974441c86c5ca8ca0b1d678c93
#
_cell.length_a   1.000
_cell.length_b   1.000
_cell.length_c   1.000
_cell.angle_alpha   90.00
_cell.angle_beta   90.00
_cell.angle_gamma   90.00
#
_symmetry.space_group_name_H-M   'P 1'
#
loop_
_entity.id
_entity.type
_entity.pdbx_description
1 polymer ?
#
loop_
_entity_poly.entity_id
_entity_poly.type
_entity_poly.pdbx_seq_one_letter_code
_entity_poly.pdbx_strand_id
1 'polypeptide(L)'
;MNVIAIGAHPDDIEYGCYGTMMKHKREGDKLIFIILSSGEKSGSMEARKKEAIDSAKRVGAKLYIFNYPDTNIPQTHDVIEKLEKIINEFRPQRIYTHSIKDTHQDHRTVAYATLAAARFIPEIFCYESPSLYLNFQPNYYVDVTNFIENKIEALNTFATQNSKDYMKINAIRGLAQFRGLTTSVKYAEAFEAIKIVKISST
;
A
#
# COMPACT_ATOMS: atom_id res chain seq x y z
N MET A 1 9.46 -7.01 12.84
CA MET A 1 10.07 -5.71 12.37
C MET A 1 9.04 -4.59 12.46
N ASN A 2 9.43 -3.34 12.12
CA ASN A 2 8.50 -2.23 11.94
C ASN A 2 8.27 -2.03 10.45
N VAL A 3 7.01 -1.97 10.01
CA VAL A 3 6.62 -1.89 8.60
C VAL A 3 5.65 -0.73 8.39
N ILE A 4 5.86 0.07 7.37
CA ILE A 4 4.93 1.12 6.95
C ILE A 4 4.38 0.79 5.57
N ALA A 5 3.06 0.94 5.38
CA ALA A 5 2.42 0.99 4.07
C ALA A 5 1.83 2.38 3.85
N ILE A 6 2.07 2.97 2.67
CA ILE A 6 1.69 4.34 2.33
C ILE A 6 0.84 4.32 1.07
N GLY A 7 -0.38 4.87 1.17
CA GLY A 7 -1.32 5.03 0.05
C GLY A 7 -1.66 6.50 -0.17
N ALA A 8 -2.11 6.84 -1.35
CA ALA A 8 -2.67 8.14 -1.67
C ALA A 8 -4.09 8.27 -1.11
N HIS A 9 -4.89 7.23 -1.30
CA HIS A 9 -6.31 7.19 -0.95
C HIS A 9 -6.65 5.96 -0.08
N PRO A 10 -7.79 5.97 0.63
CA PRO A 10 -8.36 4.78 1.23
C PRO A 10 -8.64 3.73 0.14
N ASP A 11 -8.23 2.50 0.30
CA ASP A 11 -8.24 1.34 -0.61
C ASP A 11 -6.91 0.99 -1.31
N ASP A 12 -5.99 1.94 -1.47
CA ASP A 12 -4.73 1.71 -2.19
C ASP A 12 -3.85 0.63 -1.53
N ILE A 13 -3.70 0.71 -0.20
CA ILE A 13 -2.90 -0.25 0.58
C ILE A 13 -3.56 -1.62 0.53
N GLU A 14 -4.88 -1.65 0.63
CA GLU A 14 -5.66 -2.88 0.58
C GLU A 14 -5.55 -3.55 -0.79
N TYR A 15 -5.62 -2.76 -1.85
CA TYR A 15 -5.43 -3.27 -3.20
C TYR A 15 -3.98 -3.74 -3.43
N GLY A 16 -3.01 -2.91 -3.06
CA GLY A 16 -1.60 -3.13 -3.41
C GLY A 16 -0.91 -4.21 -2.59
N CYS A 17 -1.14 -4.25 -1.26
CA CYS A 17 -0.30 -5.08 -0.38
C CYS A 17 -0.99 -5.64 0.88
N TYR A 18 -2.33 -5.71 0.95
CA TYR A 18 -3.00 -6.15 2.18
C TYR A 18 -2.71 -7.59 2.58
N GLY A 19 -2.60 -8.50 1.61
CA GLY A 19 -2.20 -9.88 1.89
C GLY A 19 -0.82 -9.96 2.53
N THR A 20 0.11 -9.14 2.05
CA THR A 20 1.45 -8.97 2.64
C THR A 20 1.38 -8.38 4.05
N MET A 21 0.50 -7.39 4.29
CA MET A 21 0.30 -6.83 5.64
C MET A 21 -0.27 -7.87 6.61
N MET A 22 -1.17 -8.73 6.16
CA MET A 22 -1.68 -9.85 6.96
C MET A 22 -0.59 -10.86 7.31
N LYS A 23 0.34 -11.10 6.38
CA LYS A 23 1.52 -11.94 6.63
C LYS A 23 2.42 -11.31 7.68
N HIS A 24 2.74 -10.02 7.56
CA HIS A 24 3.51 -9.28 8.56
C HIS A 24 2.85 -9.33 9.95
N LYS A 25 1.52 -9.13 10.01
CA LYS A 25 0.77 -9.29 11.26
C LYS A 25 0.97 -10.68 11.88
N ARG A 26 0.87 -11.74 11.07
CA ARG A 26 1.08 -13.11 11.55
C ARG A 26 2.50 -13.35 12.07
N GLU A 27 3.49 -12.67 11.51
CA GLU A 27 4.90 -12.71 11.92
C GLU A 27 5.18 -11.85 13.17
N GLY A 28 4.17 -11.13 13.68
CA GLY A 28 4.28 -10.27 14.88
C GLY A 28 4.90 -8.91 14.62
N ASP A 29 4.94 -8.48 13.37
CA ASP A 29 5.47 -7.18 12.97
C ASP A 29 4.53 -6.04 13.40
N LYS A 30 5.12 -4.87 13.70
CA LYS A 30 4.36 -3.65 14.00
C LYS A 30 4.06 -2.91 12.70
N LEU A 31 2.80 -2.54 12.50
CA LEU A 31 2.31 -1.96 11.26
C LEU A 31 1.82 -0.54 11.43
N ILE A 32 2.19 0.32 10.49
CA ILE A 32 1.60 1.65 10.30
C ILE A 32 1.07 1.76 8.87
N PHE A 33 -0.16 2.27 8.74
CA PHE A 33 -0.75 2.73 7.49
C PHE A 33 -0.74 4.26 7.47
N ILE A 34 -0.33 4.83 6.35
CA ILE A 34 -0.37 6.28 6.10
C ILE A 34 -1.16 6.51 4.82
N ILE A 35 -2.21 7.31 4.90
CA ILE A 35 -3.05 7.69 3.75
C ILE A 35 -2.99 9.21 3.63
N LEU A 36 -2.70 9.73 2.44
CA LEU A 36 -2.44 11.14 2.26
C LEU A 36 -3.72 11.96 2.01
N SER A 37 -4.69 11.40 1.31
CA SER A 37 -5.99 12.04 1.02
C SER A 37 -7.14 11.19 1.55
N SER A 38 -8.25 11.82 1.87
CA SER A 38 -9.47 11.10 2.24
C SER A 38 -10.22 10.51 1.04
N GLY A 39 -9.80 10.82 -0.20
CA GLY A 39 -10.43 10.30 -1.41
C GLY A 39 -11.85 10.84 -1.63
N GLU A 40 -12.10 12.10 -1.27
CA GLU A 40 -13.43 12.71 -1.19
C GLU A 40 -14.14 12.89 -2.55
N LYS A 41 -13.42 12.77 -3.66
CA LYS A 41 -14.04 12.79 -5.00
C LYS A 41 -14.70 11.46 -5.39
N SER A 42 -14.39 10.39 -4.67
CA SER A 42 -14.93 9.04 -4.94
C SER A 42 -15.92 8.56 -3.86
N GLY A 43 -16.38 9.46 -2.98
CA GLY A 43 -17.32 9.15 -1.90
C GLY A 43 -17.25 10.19 -0.79
N SER A 44 -18.15 10.14 0.20
CA SER A 44 -18.05 11.09 1.32
C SER A 44 -16.78 10.84 2.13
N MET A 45 -16.15 11.94 2.57
CA MET A 45 -14.93 11.90 3.38
C MET A 45 -15.09 11.01 4.63
N GLU A 46 -16.24 11.11 5.29
CA GLU A 46 -16.55 10.36 6.51
C GLU A 46 -16.63 8.86 6.23
N ALA A 47 -17.32 8.46 5.14
CA ALA A 47 -17.43 7.06 4.75
C ALA A 47 -16.07 6.48 4.41
N ARG A 48 -15.29 7.17 3.57
CA ARG A 48 -13.95 6.76 3.15
C ARG A 48 -12.98 6.61 4.33
N LYS A 49 -13.00 7.59 5.27
CA LYS A 49 -12.19 7.50 6.49
C LYS A 49 -12.60 6.33 7.38
N LYS A 50 -13.90 6.08 7.52
CA LYS A 50 -14.41 4.94 8.29
C LYS A 50 -13.94 3.61 7.69
N GLU A 51 -14.07 3.45 6.39
CA GLU A 51 -13.61 2.26 5.66
C GLU A 51 -12.11 1.99 5.91
N ALA A 52 -11.27 3.03 5.80
CA ALA A 52 -9.83 2.93 6.08
C ALA A 52 -9.52 2.58 7.55
N ILE A 53 -10.25 3.17 8.50
CA ILE A 53 -10.10 2.87 9.93
C ILE A 53 -10.46 1.40 10.21
N ASP A 54 -11.56 0.92 9.64
CA ASP A 54 -12.01 -0.46 9.85
C ASP A 54 -11.04 -1.46 9.23
N SER A 55 -10.47 -1.15 8.05
CA SER A 55 -9.43 -1.95 7.41
C SER A 55 -8.15 -2.01 8.25
N ALA A 56 -7.62 -0.87 8.68
CA ALA A 56 -6.41 -0.80 9.50
C ALA A 56 -6.57 -1.56 10.83
N LYS A 57 -7.74 -1.47 11.49
CA LYS A 57 -8.03 -2.21 12.71
C LYS A 57 -8.00 -3.72 12.50
N ARG A 58 -8.51 -4.23 11.38
CA ARG A 58 -8.52 -5.67 11.08
C ARG A 58 -7.11 -6.26 11.03
N VAL A 59 -6.15 -5.52 10.48
CA VAL A 59 -4.77 -5.95 10.42
C VAL A 59 -3.95 -5.53 11.64
N GLY A 60 -4.50 -4.71 12.52
CA GLY A 60 -3.84 -4.21 13.73
C GLY A 60 -2.80 -3.11 13.43
N ALA A 61 -2.97 -2.39 12.34
CA ALA A 61 -2.11 -1.27 11.98
C ALA A 61 -2.54 0.03 12.70
N LYS A 62 -1.57 0.84 13.13
CA LYS A 62 -1.82 2.23 13.49
C LYS A 62 -2.04 3.03 12.21
N LEU A 63 -3.12 3.81 12.14
CA LEU A 63 -3.47 4.58 10.93
C LEU A 63 -3.20 6.08 11.13
N TYR A 64 -2.57 6.69 10.13
CA TYR A 64 -2.49 8.13 9.94
C TYR A 64 -3.20 8.51 8.65
N ILE A 65 -4.12 9.48 8.70
CA ILE A 65 -4.77 10.05 7.52
C ILE A 65 -4.42 11.53 7.48
N PHE A 66 -3.77 11.95 6.41
CA PHE A 66 -3.60 13.34 6.08
C PHE A 66 -4.80 13.82 5.26
N ASN A 67 -5.10 15.08 5.30
CA ASN A 67 -6.28 15.61 4.59
C ASN A 67 -5.83 16.46 3.39
N TYR A 68 -4.91 15.95 2.57
CA TYR A 68 -4.61 16.59 1.30
C TYR A 68 -5.79 16.43 0.33
N PRO A 69 -6.06 17.44 -0.53
CA PRO A 69 -7.16 17.36 -1.48
C PRO A 69 -6.98 16.17 -2.44
N ASP A 70 -8.05 15.41 -2.65
CA ASP A 70 -8.10 14.31 -3.62
C ASP A 70 -7.85 14.85 -5.03
N THR A 71 -7.06 14.13 -5.83
CA THR A 71 -6.55 14.47 -7.17
C THR A 71 -5.59 15.67 -7.21
N ASN A 72 -5.19 16.20 -6.05
CA ASN A 72 -4.30 17.35 -5.95
C ASN A 72 -3.41 17.30 -4.70
N ILE A 73 -2.87 16.12 -4.39
CA ILE A 73 -1.84 15.98 -3.35
C ILE A 73 -0.61 16.77 -3.81
N PRO A 74 -0.15 17.78 -3.03
CA PRO A 74 0.93 18.64 -3.50
C PRO A 74 2.28 17.93 -3.45
N GLN A 75 3.08 18.11 -4.50
CA GLN A 75 4.48 17.65 -4.50
C GLN A 75 5.38 18.71 -3.85
N THR A 76 5.30 18.82 -2.54
CA THR A 76 5.99 19.84 -1.75
C THR A 76 6.86 19.24 -0.65
N HIS A 77 7.76 20.06 -0.11
CA HIS A 77 8.60 19.69 1.03
C HIS A 77 7.78 19.34 2.28
N ASP A 78 6.65 20.02 2.51
CA ASP A 78 5.74 19.73 3.64
C ASP A 78 5.26 18.25 3.65
N VAL A 79 4.94 17.68 2.49
CA VAL A 79 4.54 16.26 2.40
C VAL A 79 5.70 15.35 2.79
N ILE A 80 6.91 15.66 2.32
CA ILE A 80 8.12 14.90 2.65
C ILE A 80 8.41 14.98 4.15
N GLU A 81 8.39 16.17 4.75
CA GLU A 81 8.64 16.37 6.19
C GLU A 81 7.65 15.61 7.08
N LYS A 82 6.37 15.62 6.72
CA LYS A 82 5.34 14.85 7.46
C LYS A 82 5.60 13.35 7.42
N LEU A 83 6.01 12.83 6.27
CA LEU A 83 6.40 11.41 6.14
C LEU A 83 7.68 11.13 6.92
N GLU A 84 8.72 11.97 6.80
CA GLU A 84 9.98 11.85 7.53
C GLU A 84 9.76 11.82 9.06
N LYS A 85 8.87 12.66 9.57
CA LYS A 85 8.54 12.67 11.01
C LYS A 85 8.04 11.32 11.49
N ILE A 86 7.08 10.70 10.79
CA ILE A 86 6.55 9.39 11.15
C ILE A 86 7.61 8.30 10.97
N ILE A 87 8.36 8.33 9.86
CA ILE A 87 9.44 7.39 9.57
C ILE A 87 10.52 7.43 10.65
N ASN A 88 10.97 8.62 11.06
CA ASN A 88 11.98 8.80 12.07
C ASN A 88 11.52 8.37 13.47
N GLU A 89 10.24 8.62 13.80
CA GLU A 89 9.65 8.19 15.07
C GLU A 89 9.50 6.67 15.13
N PHE A 90 8.97 6.05 14.07
CA PHE A 90 8.65 4.63 14.05
C PHE A 90 9.84 3.74 13.67
N ARG A 91 10.84 4.28 12.95
CA ARG A 91 12.05 3.59 12.49
C ARG A 91 11.74 2.27 11.78
N PRO A 92 11.03 2.31 10.65
CA PRO A 92 10.69 1.10 9.91
C PRO A 92 11.93 0.47 9.29
N GLN A 93 11.93 -0.84 9.18
CA GLN A 93 12.90 -1.59 8.37
C GLN A 93 12.40 -1.73 6.92
N ARG A 94 11.08 -1.63 6.71
CA ARG A 94 10.46 -1.84 5.40
C ARG A 94 9.33 -0.85 5.15
N ILE A 95 9.28 -0.35 3.92
CA ILE A 95 8.19 0.53 3.45
C ILE A 95 7.61 -0.03 2.15
N TYR A 96 6.27 -0.02 2.07
CA TYR A 96 5.50 -0.27 0.86
C TYR A 96 4.81 1.02 0.43
N THR A 97 4.84 1.33 -0.88
CA THR A 97 4.26 2.56 -1.42
C THR A 97 3.85 2.38 -2.88
N HIS A 98 3.26 3.41 -3.47
CA HIS A 98 2.99 3.47 -4.90
C HIS A 98 4.25 3.45 -5.74
N SER A 99 4.11 3.16 -7.04
CA SER A 99 5.16 3.29 -8.04
C SER A 99 5.11 4.68 -8.71
N ILE A 100 6.28 5.20 -9.08
CA ILE A 100 6.37 6.37 -9.97
C ILE A 100 5.86 6.07 -11.39
N LYS A 101 5.70 4.79 -11.72
CA LYS A 101 5.16 4.30 -13.00
C LYS A 101 3.64 4.14 -12.96
N ASP A 102 2.95 5.11 -12.38
CA ASP A 102 1.50 5.10 -12.26
C ASP A 102 0.88 6.24 -13.10
N THR A 103 -0.28 6.00 -13.70
CA THR A 103 -0.99 7.03 -14.47
C THR A 103 -1.69 8.04 -13.56
N HIS A 104 -2.01 7.65 -12.30
CA HIS A 104 -2.64 8.53 -11.34
C HIS A 104 -1.62 9.51 -10.75
N GLN A 105 -1.87 10.82 -10.87
CA GLN A 105 -0.96 11.86 -10.40
C GLN A 105 -0.68 11.79 -8.90
N ASP A 106 -1.70 11.52 -8.07
CA ASP A 106 -1.52 11.42 -6.61
C ASP A 106 -0.65 10.22 -6.24
N HIS A 107 -0.80 9.06 -6.92
CA HIS A 107 0.06 7.90 -6.69
C HIS A 107 1.52 8.24 -6.99
N ARG A 108 1.80 8.93 -8.11
CA ARG A 108 3.17 9.38 -8.41
C ARG A 108 3.70 10.35 -7.37
N THR A 109 2.87 11.32 -6.95
CA THR A 109 3.27 12.29 -5.92
C THR A 109 3.62 11.60 -4.61
N VAL A 110 2.79 10.64 -4.16
CA VAL A 110 3.04 9.85 -2.95
C VAL A 110 4.30 9.02 -3.10
N ALA A 111 4.51 8.37 -4.26
CA ALA A 111 5.72 7.62 -4.54
C ALA A 111 6.98 8.49 -4.43
N TYR A 112 7.03 9.65 -5.11
CA TYR A 112 8.17 10.57 -5.04
C TYR A 112 8.42 11.07 -3.61
N ALA A 113 7.39 11.50 -2.90
CA ALA A 113 7.52 11.97 -1.53
C ALA A 113 8.04 10.86 -0.60
N THR A 114 7.51 9.64 -0.75
CA THR A 114 7.95 8.48 0.04
C THR A 114 9.40 8.13 -0.24
N LEU A 115 9.82 8.07 -1.51
CA LEU A 115 11.19 7.73 -1.88
C LEU A 115 12.19 8.77 -1.35
N ALA A 116 11.81 10.04 -1.33
CA ALA A 116 12.62 11.10 -0.75
C ALA A 116 12.72 10.97 0.78
N ALA A 117 11.58 10.81 1.47
CA ALA A 117 11.51 10.69 2.93
C ALA A 117 12.19 9.40 3.45
N ALA A 118 12.08 8.32 2.68
CA ALA A 118 12.57 7.00 3.06
C ALA A 118 13.99 6.67 2.54
N ARG A 119 14.75 7.66 2.07
CA ARG A 119 16.06 7.44 1.40
C ARG A 119 17.07 6.62 2.21
N PHE A 120 16.94 6.57 3.55
CA PHE A 120 17.80 5.80 4.43
C PHE A 120 17.18 4.48 4.94
N ILE A 121 15.94 4.17 4.55
CA ILE A 121 15.28 2.93 4.94
C ILE A 121 15.88 1.75 4.14
N PRO A 122 16.15 0.59 4.80
CA PRO A 122 16.82 -0.53 4.16
C PRO A 122 16.02 -1.16 3.02
N GLU A 123 14.70 -1.26 3.18
CA GLU A 123 13.85 -1.97 2.23
C GLU A 123 12.66 -1.10 1.80
N ILE A 124 12.57 -0.86 0.48
CA ILE A 124 11.49 -0.08 -0.13
C ILE A 124 10.92 -0.85 -1.32
N PHE A 125 9.60 -1.07 -1.29
CA PHE A 125 8.86 -1.79 -2.31
C PHE A 125 7.71 -0.94 -2.85
N CYS A 126 7.59 -0.89 -4.18
CA CYS A 126 6.45 -0.30 -4.84
C CYS A 126 5.45 -1.40 -5.19
N TYR A 127 4.21 -1.28 -4.69
CA TYR A 127 3.16 -2.25 -4.94
C TYR A 127 2.43 -2.02 -6.27
N GLU A 128 1.76 -3.06 -6.74
CA GLU A 128 0.95 -3.04 -7.95
C GLU A 128 -0.40 -2.34 -7.72
N SER A 129 -0.78 -1.46 -8.64
CA SER A 129 -2.08 -0.75 -8.66
C SER A 129 -2.78 -0.92 -10.01
N PRO A 130 -4.10 -0.68 -10.11
CA PRO A 130 -4.84 -0.83 -11.38
C PRO A 130 -4.43 0.19 -12.44
N SER A 131 -3.79 1.29 -12.05
CA SER A 131 -3.45 2.43 -12.90
C SER A 131 -1.99 2.47 -13.35
N LEU A 132 -1.25 1.37 -13.18
CA LEU A 132 0.16 1.31 -13.57
C LEU A 132 0.36 1.38 -15.09
N TYR A 133 1.47 1.98 -15.51
CA TYR A 133 1.96 1.86 -16.88
C TYR A 133 2.42 0.43 -17.19
N LEU A 134 2.42 0.06 -18.48
CA LEU A 134 2.83 -1.27 -18.93
C LEU A 134 4.31 -1.60 -18.63
N ASN A 135 5.12 -0.62 -18.31
CA ASN A 135 6.54 -0.79 -17.95
C ASN A 135 6.77 -1.04 -16.44
N PHE A 136 5.73 -1.25 -15.65
CA PHE A 136 5.87 -1.78 -14.31
C PHE A 136 6.33 -3.24 -14.38
N GLN A 137 7.48 -3.54 -13.78
CA GLN A 137 8.12 -4.85 -13.87
C GLN A 137 8.42 -5.37 -12.47
N PRO A 138 7.46 -6.09 -11.85
CA PRO A 138 7.67 -6.62 -10.51
C PRO A 138 8.82 -7.65 -10.51
N ASN A 139 9.65 -7.56 -9.49
CA ASN A 139 10.83 -8.39 -9.27
C ASN A 139 10.89 -8.96 -7.84
N TYR A 140 9.90 -8.67 -7.01
CA TYR A 140 9.74 -9.20 -5.67
C TYR A 140 8.30 -9.66 -5.47
N TYR A 141 8.12 -10.87 -4.95
CA TYR A 141 6.81 -11.49 -4.80
C TYR A 141 6.63 -12.02 -3.38
N VAL A 142 5.44 -11.84 -2.84
CA VAL A 142 5.07 -12.35 -1.53
C VAL A 142 3.95 -13.36 -1.69
N ASP A 143 4.17 -14.59 -1.22
CA ASP A 143 3.13 -15.61 -1.14
C ASP A 143 2.04 -15.16 -0.15
N VAL A 144 0.84 -14.94 -0.68
CA VAL A 144 -0.37 -14.54 0.07
C VAL A 144 -1.46 -15.60 -0.02
N THR A 145 -1.13 -16.83 -0.36
CA THR A 145 -2.08 -17.94 -0.54
C THR A 145 -3.02 -18.06 0.66
N ASN A 146 -2.50 -17.94 1.87
CA ASN A 146 -3.28 -18.05 3.10
C ASN A 146 -4.00 -16.74 3.49
N PHE A 147 -3.84 -15.65 2.73
CA PHE A 147 -4.33 -14.32 3.07
C PHE A 147 -5.17 -13.67 1.98
N ILE A 148 -5.37 -14.36 0.85
CA ILE A 148 -6.14 -13.81 -0.27
C ILE A 148 -7.60 -13.49 0.14
N GLU A 149 -8.21 -14.33 0.97
CA GLU A 149 -9.56 -14.08 1.45
C GLU A 149 -9.62 -12.86 2.38
N ASN A 150 -8.62 -12.68 3.25
CA ASN A 150 -8.53 -11.49 4.09
C ASN A 150 -8.39 -10.21 3.27
N LYS A 151 -7.61 -10.25 2.17
CA LYS A 151 -7.49 -9.12 1.23
C LYS A 151 -8.84 -8.81 0.57
N ILE A 152 -9.54 -9.84 0.08
CA ILE A 152 -10.85 -9.68 -0.55
C ILE A 152 -11.87 -9.13 0.45
N GLU A 153 -11.92 -9.66 1.66
CA GLU A 153 -12.80 -9.16 2.72
C GLU A 153 -12.50 -7.69 3.06
N ALA A 154 -11.22 -7.31 3.16
CA ALA A 154 -10.82 -5.93 3.40
C ALA A 154 -11.30 -5.01 2.28
N LEU A 155 -11.06 -5.38 1.02
CA LEU A 155 -11.49 -4.58 -0.14
C LEU A 155 -13.02 -4.48 -0.23
N ASN A 156 -13.76 -5.52 0.11
CA ASN A 156 -15.23 -5.49 0.14
C ASN A 156 -15.79 -4.52 1.19
N THR A 157 -15.02 -4.11 2.20
CA THR A 157 -15.47 -3.09 3.16
C THR A 157 -15.50 -1.68 2.57
N PHE A 158 -14.82 -1.45 1.45
CA PHE A 158 -14.83 -0.17 0.73
C PHE A 158 -16.07 -0.08 -0.19
N ALA A 159 -17.26 -0.03 0.43
CA ALA A 159 -18.54 0.03 -0.27
C ALA A 159 -18.62 1.19 -1.26
N THR A 160 -17.95 2.31 -0.96
CA THR A 160 -17.84 3.47 -1.84
C THR A 160 -17.12 3.16 -3.16
N GLN A 161 -16.36 2.06 -3.25
CA GLN A 161 -15.54 1.68 -4.39
C GLN A 161 -16.03 0.42 -5.13
N ASN A 162 -17.04 -0.27 -4.63
CA ASN A 162 -17.51 -1.57 -5.14
C ASN A 162 -18.02 -1.55 -6.60
N SER A 163 -18.33 -0.36 -7.14
CA SER A 163 -18.75 -0.21 -8.55
C SER A 163 -17.59 -0.32 -9.55
N LYS A 164 -16.35 -0.24 -9.09
CA LYS A 164 -15.16 -0.27 -9.95
C LYS A 164 -14.81 -1.71 -10.33
N ASP A 165 -14.58 -1.97 -11.62
CA ASP A 165 -14.34 -3.32 -12.13
C ASP A 165 -13.10 -3.99 -11.53
N TYR A 166 -12.04 -3.23 -11.28
CA TYR A 166 -10.82 -3.76 -10.67
C TYR A 166 -10.99 -4.16 -9.19
N MET A 167 -12.06 -3.66 -8.51
CA MET A 167 -12.40 -4.05 -7.13
C MET A 167 -13.21 -5.35 -7.05
N LYS A 168 -13.65 -5.89 -8.19
CA LYS A 168 -14.40 -7.16 -8.21
C LYS A 168 -13.52 -8.33 -7.76
N ILE A 169 -14.11 -9.23 -6.99
CA ILE A 169 -13.43 -10.40 -6.41
C ILE A 169 -12.65 -11.18 -7.48
N ASN A 170 -13.24 -11.39 -8.65
CA ASN A 170 -12.59 -12.14 -9.72
C ASN A 170 -11.36 -11.42 -10.28
N ALA A 171 -11.38 -10.08 -10.36
CA ALA A 171 -10.23 -9.30 -10.81
C ALA A 171 -9.08 -9.37 -9.80
N ILE A 172 -9.37 -9.17 -8.50
CA ILE A 172 -8.40 -9.25 -7.41
C ILE A 172 -7.77 -10.65 -7.35
N ARG A 173 -8.61 -11.68 -7.37
CA ARG A 173 -8.17 -13.08 -7.32
C ARG A 173 -7.39 -13.49 -8.56
N GLY A 174 -7.82 -13.04 -9.74
CA GLY A 174 -7.16 -13.31 -11.02
C GLY A 174 -5.76 -12.69 -11.07
N LEU A 175 -5.59 -11.44 -10.62
CA LEU A 175 -4.28 -10.80 -10.55
C LEU A 175 -3.35 -11.56 -9.59
N ALA A 176 -3.80 -11.85 -8.38
CA ALA A 176 -3.01 -12.58 -7.39
C ALA A 176 -2.64 -13.99 -7.88
N GLN A 177 -3.54 -14.68 -8.58
CA GLN A 177 -3.28 -15.99 -9.18
C GLN A 177 -2.26 -15.90 -10.31
N PHE A 178 -2.38 -14.91 -11.20
CA PHE A 178 -1.41 -14.68 -12.28
C PHE A 178 0.00 -14.46 -11.72
N ARG A 179 0.13 -13.63 -10.67
CA ARG A 179 1.41 -13.37 -10.01
C ARG A 179 1.93 -14.61 -9.25
N GLY A 180 1.03 -15.41 -8.69
CA GLY A 180 1.37 -16.68 -8.03
C GLY A 180 1.93 -17.72 -9.01
N LEU A 181 1.33 -17.86 -10.18
CA LEU A 181 1.79 -18.80 -11.21
C LEU A 181 3.22 -18.53 -11.66
N THR A 182 3.63 -17.27 -11.73
CA THR A 182 5.01 -16.90 -12.11
C THR A 182 6.06 -17.29 -11.06
N THR A 183 5.63 -17.60 -9.83
CA THR A 183 6.50 -17.89 -8.68
C THR A 183 6.21 -19.23 -8.00
N SER A 184 5.42 -20.09 -8.66
CA SER A 184 5.08 -21.43 -8.18
C SER A 184 4.34 -21.46 -6.83
N VAL A 185 3.54 -20.42 -6.55
CA VAL A 185 2.59 -20.37 -5.43
C VAL A 185 1.19 -20.13 -5.93
N LYS A 186 0.15 -20.39 -5.12
CA LYS A 186 -1.23 -20.26 -5.58
C LYS A 186 -1.64 -18.80 -5.78
N TYR A 187 -1.29 -17.92 -4.86
CA TYR A 187 -1.55 -16.48 -4.92
C TYR A 187 -0.35 -15.68 -4.43
N ALA A 188 0.03 -14.65 -5.16
CA ALA A 188 1.09 -13.73 -4.76
C ALA A 188 0.66 -12.27 -4.94
N GLU A 189 1.21 -11.39 -4.11
CA GLU A 189 1.31 -9.96 -4.37
C GLU A 189 2.69 -9.65 -4.95
N ALA A 190 2.73 -8.71 -5.89
CA ALA A 190 3.92 -8.41 -6.66
C ALA A 190 4.38 -6.95 -6.46
N PHE A 191 5.69 -6.76 -6.41
CA PHE A 191 6.32 -5.48 -6.08
C PHE A 191 7.51 -5.21 -6.99
N GLU A 192 7.77 -3.94 -7.28
CA GLU A 192 9.09 -3.49 -7.67
C GLU A 192 9.92 -3.17 -6.42
N ALA A 193 10.99 -3.90 -6.21
CA ALA A 193 11.96 -3.60 -5.17
C ALA A 193 12.83 -2.42 -5.63
N ILE A 194 12.68 -1.29 -4.96
CA ILE A 194 13.50 -0.09 -5.19
C ILE A 194 14.83 -0.21 -4.44
N LYS A 195 14.79 -0.75 -3.25
CA LYS A 195 15.96 -0.98 -2.41
C LYS A 195 15.76 -2.20 -1.53
N ILE A 196 16.78 -3.04 -1.46
CA ILE A 196 16.88 -4.15 -0.52
C ILE A 196 18.31 -4.16 0.03
N VAL A 197 18.44 -3.94 1.34
CA VAL A 197 19.72 -4.02 2.05
C VAL A 197 19.58 -5.03 3.18
N LYS A 198 20.36 -6.09 3.11
CA LYS A 198 20.47 -7.05 4.22
C LYS A 198 21.38 -6.45 5.29
N ILE A 199 20.79 -6.03 6.40
CA ILE A 199 21.55 -5.56 7.57
C ILE A 199 21.97 -6.81 8.35
N SER A 200 23.30 -6.95 8.62
CA SER A 200 23.81 -8.02 9.48
C SER A 200 23.26 -7.82 10.90
N SER A 201 22.74 -8.89 11.50
CA SER A 201 22.41 -8.88 12.94
C SER A 201 23.74 -8.67 13.70
N THR A 202 23.84 -7.55 14.37
CA THR A 202 24.93 -7.32 15.36
C THR A 202 24.64 -8.09 16.62
#